data_8121c16d23cb137324ad0b69fc6a372b
#
_entry.id   8121c16d23cb137324ad0b69fc6a372b
#
_cell.length_a   1.000
_cell.length_b   1.000
_cell.length_c   1.000
_cell.angle_alpha   90.00
_cell.angle_beta   90.00
_cell.angle_gamma   90.00
#
_symmetry.space_group_name_H-M   'P 1'
#
loop_
_entity.id
_entity.type
_entity.pdbx_description
1 polymer ?
#
loop_
_entity_poly.entity_id
_entity_poly.type
_entity_poly.pdbx_seq_one_letter_code
_entity_poly.pdbx_strand_id
1 'polypeptide(L)'
;MLMCQEAGVRVMVITGDSKDTAAAIARDVNIFGPDEDVSERAWVGAEFFRLPEEKQKGLLATGNMLFCRTEPKDKQRLVKMLQDMGEVPAMTGDGVNDAPALQQAAIGIAMGIAGTEVSKDAADMVLADDNFATIVSAVEEGRAIYNNMQAFICFLISCNIGEIATIFFATLLGLPEPLTPLHLLWVNLVTDGPPATALGFNPPDPDAMSKPPRPKDEPIMSKWLLTRYLLTGLYVGFATLGVSVHWYLDHGVTWSQLLNWSTCMGEGMELPATAGLEYLASKPCEIFTVAKAIPQSLSLSTLVTMEMLKALSAVSVDNSMLRVPPWRNKWLLAGVAFPSLLHLAVLYLPGVGDTFGVAPLSWDDWTWVLRFSVPILLVEEILKASNIDGLLKVNAQKATEQREIAQKALKDGEQAWRSPPAA
;
A
#
# COMPACT_ATOMS: atom_id res chain seq x y z
N MET A 1 13.53 3.87 -22.50
CA MET A 1 14.52 3.05 -21.77
C MET A 1 15.05 3.74 -20.50
N LEU A 2 15.35 5.04 -20.51
CA LEU A 2 15.79 5.76 -19.30
C LEU A 2 14.84 5.60 -18.11
N MET A 3 13.52 5.74 -18.31
CA MET A 3 12.52 5.53 -17.26
C MET A 3 12.54 4.12 -16.66
N CYS A 4 12.84 3.09 -17.47
CA CYS A 4 13.02 1.73 -16.95
C CYS A 4 14.25 1.64 -16.04
N GLN A 5 15.35 2.27 -16.43
CA GLN A 5 16.58 2.30 -15.64
C GLN A 5 16.40 3.07 -14.34
N GLU A 6 15.73 4.23 -14.38
CA GLU A 6 15.36 5.00 -13.18
C GLU A 6 14.46 4.21 -12.23
N ALA A 7 13.57 3.39 -12.81
CA ALA A 7 12.72 2.46 -12.06
C ALA A 7 13.45 1.20 -11.56
N GLY A 8 14.78 1.09 -11.80
CA GLY A 8 15.60 -0.05 -11.42
C GLY A 8 15.35 -1.32 -12.26
N VAL A 9 14.65 -1.19 -13.40
CA VAL A 9 14.39 -2.31 -14.31
C VAL A 9 15.58 -2.47 -15.23
N ARG A 10 16.23 -3.64 -15.21
CA ARG A 10 17.31 -3.99 -16.11
C ARG A 10 16.75 -4.35 -17.49
N VAL A 11 17.32 -3.75 -18.53
CA VAL A 11 16.91 -3.99 -19.91
C VAL A 11 17.95 -4.84 -20.62
N MET A 12 17.51 -5.97 -21.17
CA MET A 12 18.34 -6.89 -21.94
C MET A 12 17.83 -6.97 -23.37
N VAL A 13 18.74 -6.82 -24.34
CA VAL A 13 18.40 -7.00 -25.76
C VAL A 13 18.84 -8.38 -26.20
N ILE A 14 17.93 -9.10 -26.85
CA ILE A 14 18.18 -10.43 -27.39
C ILE A 14 17.80 -10.44 -28.86
N THR A 15 18.79 -10.51 -29.74
CA THR A 15 18.56 -10.39 -31.18
C THR A 15 19.36 -11.42 -31.98
N GLY A 16 18.84 -11.76 -33.17
CA GLY A 16 19.60 -12.52 -34.19
C GLY A 16 20.64 -11.73 -34.94
N ASP A 17 20.67 -10.38 -34.76
CA ASP A 17 21.57 -9.46 -35.46
C ASP A 17 23.04 -9.60 -35.06
N SER A 18 23.91 -8.93 -35.86
CA SER A 18 25.33 -8.82 -35.54
C SER A 18 25.58 -7.97 -34.29
N LYS A 19 26.74 -8.20 -33.61
CA LYS A 19 27.10 -7.44 -32.41
C LYS A 19 27.17 -5.94 -32.65
N ASP A 20 27.71 -5.51 -33.81
CA ASP A 20 27.88 -4.09 -34.13
C ASP A 20 26.54 -3.40 -34.37
N THR A 21 25.62 -4.04 -35.12
CA THR A 21 24.27 -3.55 -35.39
C THR A 21 23.48 -3.42 -34.10
N ALA A 22 23.49 -4.48 -33.28
CA ALA A 22 22.75 -4.51 -32.04
C ALA A 22 23.30 -3.48 -31.01
N ALA A 23 24.63 -3.28 -30.96
CA ALA A 23 25.24 -2.27 -30.10
C ALA A 23 24.89 -0.84 -30.53
N ALA A 24 24.83 -0.57 -31.83
CA ALA A 24 24.38 0.73 -32.36
C ALA A 24 22.92 1.01 -31.96
N ILE A 25 22.02 0.06 -32.19
CA ILE A 25 20.60 0.19 -31.81
C ILE A 25 20.47 0.39 -30.28
N ALA A 26 21.20 -0.39 -29.48
CA ALA A 26 21.13 -0.28 -28.03
C ALA A 26 21.60 1.08 -27.48
N ARG A 27 22.53 1.76 -28.17
CA ARG A 27 22.91 3.14 -27.88
C ARG A 27 21.85 4.14 -28.32
N ASP A 28 21.28 3.98 -29.51
CA ASP A 28 20.22 4.85 -30.03
C ASP A 28 19.00 4.88 -29.12
N VAL A 29 18.64 3.73 -28.49
CA VAL A 29 17.53 3.65 -27.53
C VAL A 29 17.94 3.91 -26.08
N ASN A 30 19.16 4.35 -25.81
CA ASN A 30 19.71 4.68 -24.49
C ASN A 30 19.71 3.49 -23.50
N ILE A 31 19.99 2.27 -23.96
CA ILE A 31 20.28 1.12 -23.09
C ILE A 31 21.73 1.23 -22.59
N PHE A 32 22.62 1.69 -23.46
CA PHE A 32 24.01 2.04 -23.15
C PHE A 32 24.29 3.49 -23.46
N GLY A 33 25.21 4.08 -22.72
CA GLY A 33 25.70 5.43 -23.01
C GLY A 33 26.41 5.50 -24.37
N PRO A 34 26.52 6.71 -24.98
CA PRO A 34 27.12 6.88 -26.31
C PRO A 34 28.58 6.42 -26.38
N ASP A 35 29.34 6.62 -25.30
CA ASP A 35 30.77 6.27 -25.21
C ASP A 35 31.03 5.08 -24.27
N GLU A 36 29.97 4.37 -23.84
CA GLU A 36 30.08 3.26 -22.91
C GLU A 36 30.70 2.04 -23.60
N ASP A 37 31.73 1.45 -22.95
CA ASP A 37 32.32 0.20 -23.42
C ASP A 37 31.39 -0.98 -23.15
N VAL A 38 30.89 -1.56 -24.23
CA VAL A 38 29.96 -2.70 -24.21
C VAL A 38 30.66 -4.04 -24.39
N SER A 39 32.00 -4.08 -24.39
CA SER A 39 32.76 -5.30 -24.67
C SER A 39 32.42 -6.45 -23.73
N GLU A 40 32.25 -6.16 -22.43
CA GLU A 40 31.89 -7.14 -21.39
C GLU A 40 30.37 -7.36 -21.27
N ARG A 41 29.55 -6.50 -21.85
CA ARG A 41 28.07 -6.56 -21.78
C ARG A 41 27.41 -7.04 -23.05
N ALA A 42 28.13 -7.12 -24.17
CA ALA A 42 27.61 -7.60 -25.45
C ALA A 42 28.22 -8.95 -25.81
N TRP A 43 27.40 -9.98 -25.81
CA TRP A 43 27.82 -11.38 -26.03
C TRP A 43 27.13 -11.99 -27.24
N VAL A 44 27.87 -12.85 -27.95
CA VAL A 44 27.26 -13.76 -28.92
C VAL A 44 26.64 -14.93 -28.12
N GLY A 45 25.38 -15.31 -28.45
CA GLY A 45 24.64 -16.32 -27.69
C GLY A 45 25.45 -17.61 -27.49
N ALA A 46 26.03 -18.16 -28.57
CA ALA A 46 26.84 -19.38 -28.51
C ALA A 46 28.08 -19.24 -27.61
N GLU A 47 28.69 -18.06 -27.50
CA GLU A 47 29.84 -17.82 -26.63
C GLU A 47 29.44 -17.71 -25.17
N PHE A 48 28.34 -16.98 -24.90
CA PHE A 48 27.82 -16.82 -23.54
C PHE A 48 27.42 -18.17 -22.92
N PHE A 49 26.70 -19.01 -23.67
CA PHE A 49 26.23 -20.29 -23.15
C PHE A 49 27.31 -21.37 -23.05
N ARG A 50 28.53 -21.11 -23.55
CA ARG A 50 29.73 -21.95 -23.31
C ARG A 50 30.47 -21.62 -21.98
N LEU A 51 30.16 -20.46 -21.39
CA LEU A 51 30.73 -20.09 -20.10
C LEU A 51 30.22 -21.01 -18.99
N PRO A 52 30.99 -21.20 -17.90
CA PRO A 52 30.51 -21.84 -16.69
C PRO A 52 29.26 -21.12 -16.15
N GLU A 53 28.32 -21.86 -15.61
CA GLU A 53 27.00 -21.30 -15.14
C GLU A 53 27.16 -20.17 -14.11
N GLU A 54 28.11 -20.33 -13.17
CA GLU A 54 28.44 -19.29 -12.18
C GLU A 54 28.87 -17.97 -12.84
N LYS A 55 29.66 -18.06 -13.92
CA LYS A 55 30.09 -16.87 -14.67
C LYS A 55 28.93 -16.25 -15.44
N GLN A 56 28.03 -17.08 -16.03
CA GLN A 56 26.82 -16.59 -16.69
C GLN A 56 25.95 -15.81 -15.70
N LYS A 57 25.68 -16.39 -14.53
CA LYS A 57 24.88 -15.73 -13.47
C LYS A 57 25.57 -14.45 -12.97
N GLY A 58 26.86 -14.46 -12.78
CA GLY A 58 27.63 -13.26 -12.40
C GLY A 58 27.48 -12.13 -13.41
N LEU A 59 27.59 -12.43 -14.71
CA LEU A 59 27.39 -11.44 -15.78
C LEU A 59 25.95 -10.91 -15.82
N LEU A 60 24.94 -11.78 -15.70
CA LEU A 60 23.54 -11.39 -15.68
C LEU A 60 23.18 -10.47 -14.50
N ALA A 61 23.91 -10.55 -13.42
CA ALA A 61 23.73 -9.69 -12.26
C ALA A 61 24.29 -8.26 -12.43
N THR A 62 25.19 -8.04 -13.42
CA THR A 62 25.93 -6.76 -13.57
C THR A 62 25.10 -5.61 -14.16
N GLY A 63 23.91 -5.85 -14.71
CA GLY A 63 23.04 -4.80 -15.28
C GLY A 63 22.50 -5.10 -16.66
N ASN A 64 22.41 -4.08 -17.51
CA ASN A 64 21.92 -4.22 -18.87
C ASN A 64 22.87 -5.05 -19.73
N MET A 65 22.33 -5.96 -20.53
CA MET A 65 23.09 -6.88 -21.36
C MET A 65 22.57 -6.89 -22.79
N LEU A 66 23.44 -7.27 -23.73
CA LEU A 66 23.14 -7.41 -25.15
C LEU A 66 23.55 -8.82 -25.60
N PHE A 67 22.61 -9.59 -26.12
CA PHE A 67 22.82 -10.91 -26.68
C PHE A 67 22.55 -10.90 -28.19
N CYS A 68 23.59 -11.21 -28.96
CA CYS A 68 23.59 -11.15 -30.42
C CYS A 68 23.66 -12.56 -31.00
N ARG A 69 23.17 -12.74 -32.23
CA ARG A 69 23.14 -14.05 -32.90
C ARG A 69 22.62 -15.18 -32.02
N THR A 70 21.53 -14.90 -31.30
CA THR A 70 20.86 -15.86 -30.43
C THR A 70 19.89 -16.74 -31.19
N GLU A 71 19.82 -18.01 -30.78
CA GLU A 71 18.80 -18.94 -31.24
C GLU A 71 17.54 -18.85 -30.37
N PRO A 72 16.37 -19.30 -30.85
CA PRO A 72 15.14 -19.31 -30.04
C PRO A 72 15.27 -20.03 -28.70
N LYS A 73 16.04 -21.12 -28.66
CA LYS A 73 16.33 -21.88 -27.43
C LYS A 73 17.13 -21.05 -26.41
N ASP A 74 18.01 -20.18 -26.90
CA ASP A 74 18.83 -19.31 -26.03
C ASP A 74 17.96 -18.29 -25.33
N LYS A 75 16.94 -17.74 -26.00
CA LYS A 75 15.97 -16.81 -25.41
C LYS A 75 15.24 -17.46 -24.23
N GLN A 76 14.68 -18.65 -24.45
CA GLN A 76 14.00 -19.40 -23.38
C GLN A 76 14.95 -19.76 -22.22
N ARG A 77 16.17 -20.19 -22.53
CA ARG A 77 17.17 -20.53 -21.53
C ARG A 77 17.58 -19.33 -20.67
N LEU A 78 17.72 -18.16 -21.29
CA LEU A 78 18.06 -16.92 -20.59
C LEU A 78 16.94 -16.50 -19.62
N VAL A 79 15.69 -16.55 -20.09
CA VAL A 79 14.51 -16.27 -19.23
C VAL A 79 14.48 -17.20 -18.04
N LYS A 80 14.70 -18.51 -18.26
CA LYS A 80 14.74 -19.49 -17.17
C LYS A 80 15.89 -19.22 -16.17
N MET A 81 17.07 -18.88 -16.64
CA MET A 81 18.20 -18.54 -15.77
C MET A 81 17.90 -17.32 -14.89
N LEU A 82 17.26 -16.29 -15.42
CA LEU A 82 16.85 -15.14 -14.65
C LEU A 82 15.82 -15.52 -13.57
N GLN A 83 14.85 -16.38 -13.91
CA GLN A 83 13.89 -16.90 -12.92
C GLN A 83 14.57 -17.74 -11.82
N ASP A 84 15.55 -18.59 -12.19
CA ASP A 84 16.32 -19.39 -11.24
C ASP A 84 17.21 -18.53 -10.31
N MET A 85 17.56 -17.31 -10.75
CA MET A 85 18.23 -16.29 -9.93
C MET A 85 17.26 -15.50 -9.01
N GLY A 86 15.96 -15.81 -9.06
CA GLY A 86 14.93 -15.12 -8.26
C GLY A 86 14.38 -13.83 -8.89
N GLU A 87 14.77 -13.52 -10.13
CA GLU A 87 14.28 -12.36 -10.87
C GLU A 87 12.88 -12.61 -11.44
N VAL A 88 12.18 -11.53 -11.80
CA VAL A 88 10.87 -11.57 -12.45
C VAL A 88 11.03 -11.02 -13.90
N PRO A 89 11.47 -11.85 -14.86
CA PRO A 89 11.69 -11.40 -16.22
C PRO A 89 10.39 -11.21 -16.99
N ALA A 90 10.25 -10.07 -17.67
CA ALA A 90 9.30 -9.90 -18.75
C ALA A 90 10.02 -10.15 -20.09
N MET A 91 9.36 -10.81 -21.02
CA MET A 91 9.87 -11.08 -22.36
C MET A 91 8.99 -10.45 -23.42
N THR A 92 9.60 -9.71 -24.34
CA THR A 92 8.87 -9.18 -25.51
C THR A 92 9.23 -9.96 -26.76
N GLY A 93 8.26 -10.21 -27.62
CA GLY A 93 8.48 -10.91 -28.88
C GLY A 93 7.32 -10.74 -29.86
N ASP A 94 7.58 -10.94 -31.15
CA ASP A 94 6.62 -10.81 -32.24
C ASP A 94 6.49 -12.08 -33.10
N GLY A 95 7.48 -12.95 -33.03
CA GLY A 95 7.57 -14.13 -33.89
C GLY A 95 7.10 -15.44 -33.26
N VAL A 96 6.82 -16.43 -34.09
CA VAL A 96 6.52 -17.81 -33.67
C VAL A 96 7.68 -18.40 -32.85
N ASN A 97 8.90 -18.01 -33.18
CA ASN A 97 10.12 -18.45 -32.49
C ASN A 97 10.25 -17.93 -31.06
N ASP A 98 9.52 -16.87 -30.72
CA ASP A 98 9.53 -16.23 -29.41
C ASP A 98 8.51 -16.84 -28.44
N ALA A 99 7.49 -17.52 -28.98
CA ALA A 99 6.39 -18.08 -28.19
C ALA A 99 6.84 -18.93 -26.98
N PRO A 100 7.83 -19.82 -27.10
CA PRO A 100 8.32 -20.59 -25.94
C PRO A 100 8.97 -19.70 -24.85
N ALA A 101 9.63 -18.62 -25.24
CA ALA A 101 10.23 -17.67 -24.29
C ALA A 101 9.18 -16.74 -23.67
N LEU A 102 8.18 -16.32 -24.45
CA LEU A 102 7.02 -15.56 -23.96
C LEU A 102 6.26 -16.34 -22.90
N GLN A 103 5.93 -17.60 -23.18
CA GLN A 103 5.22 -18.48 -22.25
C GLN A 103 6.06 -18.82 -20.99
N GLN A 104 7.39 -18.87 -21.11
CA GLN A 104 8.29 -19.15 -20.00
C GLN A 104 8.47 -17.93 -19.08
N ALA A 105 8.35 -16.72 -19.60
CA ALA A 105 8.56 -15.49 -18.84
C ALA A 105 7.52 -15.36 -17.71
N ALA A 106 7.83 -14.52 -16.73
CA ALA A 106 6.85 -14.15 -15.70
C ALA A 106 5.72 -13.30 -16.29
N ILE A 107 6.05 -12.51 -17.33
CA ILE A 107 5.11 -11.76 -18.15
C ILE A 107 5.60 -11.83 -19.60
N GLY A 108 4.84 -12.51 -20.47
CA GLY A 108 5.03 -12.51 -21.91
C GLY A 108 4.31 -11.31 -22.54
N ILE A 109 4.98 -10.58 -23.42
CA ILE A 109 4.44 -9.38 -24.09
C ILE A 109 4.57 -9.56 -25.61
N ALA A 110 3.47 -9.63 -26.32
CA ALA A 110 3.45 -9.73 -27.78
C ALA A 110 3.13 -8.39 -28.44
N MET A 111 3.62 -8.21 -29.67
CA MET A 111 3.25 -7.09 -30.52
C MET A 111 1.86 -7.31 -31.12
N GLY A 112 1.01 -6.29 -31.12
CA GLY A 112 -0.39 -6.38 -31.59
C GLY A 112 -0.52 -6.27 -33.10
N ILE A 113 0.32 -5.42 -33.73
CA ILE A 113 0.31 -5.17 -35.17
C ILE A 113 1.27 -6.14 -35.89
N ALA A 114 2.55 -6.15 -35.50
CA ALA A 114 3.58 -6.99 -36.10
C ALA A 114 3.59 -8.43 -35.58
N GLY A 115 3.00 -8.68 -34.40
CA GLY A 115 3.01 -10.00 -33.77
C GLY A 115 2.17 -11.04 -34.49
N THR A 116 2.70 -12.26 -34.54
CA THR A 116 1.97 -13.43 -35.06
C THR A 116 0.90 -13.86 -34.05
N GLU A 117 -0.16 -14.54 -34.53
CA GLU A 117 -1.21 -15.09 -33.66
C GLU A 117 -0.61 -16.04 -32.61
N VAL A 118 0.41 -16.83 -32.98
CA VAL A 118 1.11 -17.74 -32.04
C VAL A 118 1.82 -16.98 -30.94
N SER A 119 2.44 -15.83 -31.22
CA SER A 119 3.07 -14.99 -30.17
C SER A 119 2.05 -14.33 -29.27
N LYS A 120 0.92 -13.89 -29.85
CA LYS A 120 -0.18 -13.29 -29.06
C LYS A 120 -0.85 -14.32 -28.14
N ASP A 121 -1.09 -15.54 -28.63
CA ASP A 121 -1.66 -16.63 -27.82
C ASP A 121 -0.73 -17.10 -26.69
N ALA A 122 0.59 -16.95 -26.88
CA ALA A 122 1.61 -17.31 -25.91
C ALA A 122 1.91 -16.21 -24.87
N ALA A 123 1.42 -14.99 -25.07
CA ALA A 123 1.70 -13.83 -24.25
C ALA A 123 0.58 -13.54 -23.26
N ASP A 124 0.95 -12.95 -22.11
CA ASP A 124 0.00 -12.45 -21.10
C ASP A 124 -0.53 -11.06 -21.45
N MET A 125 0.24 -10.30 -22.24
CA MET A 125 -0.08 -8.93 -22.65
C MET A 125 0.16 -8.75 -24.16
N VAL A 126 -0.73 -8.00 -24.82
CA VAL A 126 -0.57 -7.62 -26.22
C VAL A 126 -0.52 -6.10 -26.33
N LEU A 127 0.56 -5.56 -26.94
CA LEU A 127 0.72 -4.12 -27.19
C LEU A 127 -0.04 -3.74 -28.46
N ALA A 128 -1.17 -3.09 -28.33
CA ALA A 128 -2.02 -2.72 -29.45
C ALA A 128 -1.37 -1.75 -30.45
N ASP A 129 -0.41 -0.97 -30.01
CA ASP A 129 0.29 0.08 -30.77
C ASP A 129 1.73 -0.30 -31.16
N ASP A 130 2.20 -1.49 -30.78
CA ASP A 130 3.58 -1.97 -30.93
C ASP A 130 4.64 -1.00 -30.36
N ASN A 131 4.24 -0.14 -29.44
CA ASN A 131 5.11 0.86 -28.86
C ASN A 131 5.71 0.39 -27.53
N PHE A 132 7.02 0.23 -27.47
CA PHE A 132 7.72 -0.14 -26.22
C PHE A 132 7.55 0.87 -25.09
N ALA A 133 7.22 2.14 -25.36
CA ALA A 133 6.93 3.11 -24.31
C ALA A 133 5.67 2.71 -23.50
N THR A 134 4.72 2.01 -24.13
CA THR A 134 3.51 1.51 -23.48
C THR A 134 3.83 0.47 -22.38
N ILE A 135 4.95 -0.27 -22.52
CA ILE A 135 5.43 -1.19 -21.46
C ILE A 135 5.78 -0.40 -20.20
N VAL A 136 6.39 0.77 -20.34
CA VAL A 136 6.74 1.63 -19.19
C VAL A 136 5.47 2.07 -18.46
N SER A 137 4.44 2.48 -19.20
CA SER A 137 3.14 2.83 -18.63
C SER A 137 2.47 1.63 -17.95
N ALA A 138 2.60 0.43 -18.54
CA ALA A 138 2.09 -0.80 -17.93
C ALA A 138 2.81 -1.15 -16.61
N VAL A 139 4.13 -0.91 -16.53
CA VAL A 139 4.90 -1.08 -15.27
C VAL A 139 4.44 -0.07 -14.22
N GLU A 140 4.23 1.20 -14.60
CA GLU A 140 3.74 2.25 -13.71
C GLU A 140 2.35 1.90 -13.15
N GLU A 141 1.42 1.49 -14.02
CA GLU A 141 0.07 1.06 -13.63
C GLU A 141 0.11 -0.21 -12.76
N GLY A 142 0.95 -1.19 -13.09
CA GLY A 142 1.14 -2.38 -12.27
C GLY A 142 1.62 -2.06 -10.85
N ARG A 143 2.54 -1.11 -10.71
CA ARG A 143 3.00 -0.59 -9.41
C ARG A 143 1.89 0.16 -8.67
N ALA A 144 1.09 0.96 -9.39
CA ALA A 144 -0.05 1.67 -8.83
C ALA A 144 -1.11 0.70 -8.32
N ILE A 145 -1.48 -0.32 -9.09
CA ILE A 145 -2.44 -1.36 -8.69
C ILE A 145 -1.96 -2.06 -7.40
N TYR A 146 -0.68 -2.41 -7.32
CA TYR A 146 -0.13 -3.01 -6.11
C TYR A 146 -0.21 -2.09 -4.90
N ASN A 147 0.16 -0.82 -5.04
CA ASN A 147 0.07 0.18 -3.96
C ASN A 147 -1.38 0.40 -3.53
N ASN A 148 -2.31 0.44 -4.47
CA ASN A 148 -3.74 0.60 -4.21
C ASN A 148 -4.31 -0.61 -3.46
N MET A 149 -3.92 -1.82 -3.87
CA MET A 149 -4.29 -3.05 -3.17
C MET A 149 -3.73 -3.05 -1.74
N GLN A 150 -2.49 -2.61 -1.56
CA GLN A 150 -1.88 -2.46 -0.24
C GLN A 150 -2.64 -1.43 0.60
N ALA A 151 -2.95 -0.26 0.06
CA ALA A 151 -3.72 0.78 0.74
C ALA A 151 -5.11 0.28 1.17
N PHE A 152 -5.82 -0.43 0.29
CA PHE A 152 -7.11 -1.06 0.57
C PHE A 152 -7.04 -2.07 1.73
N ILE A 153 -6.11 -3.04 1.66
CA ILE A 153 -5.93 -4.05 2.70
C ILE A 153 -5.58 -3.38 4.03
N CYS A 154 -4.70 -2.40 3.99
CA CYS A 154 -4.23 -1.67 5.13
C CYS A 154 -5.33 -0.87 5.82
N PHE A 155 -6.17 -0.18 5.05
CA PHE A 155 -7.31 0.55 5.55
C PHE A 155 -8.25 -0.40 6.32
N LEU A 156 -8.72 -1.49 5.69
CA LEU A 156 -9.65 -2.42 6.30
C LEU A 156 -9.09 -3.09 7.56
N ILE A 157 -7.84 -3.56 7.52
CA ILE A 157 -7.24 -4.22 8.70
C ILE A 157 -7.14 -3.25 9.87
N SER A 158 -6.73 -2.00 9.63
CA SER A 158 -6.59 -1.02 10.71
C SER A 158 -7.95 -0.58 11.29
N CYS A 159 -9.03 -0.55 10.51
CA CYS A 159 -10.38 -0.32 11.00
C CYS A 159 -10.82 -1.48 11.90
N ASN A 160 -10.72 -2.71 11.42
CA ASN A 160 -11.08 -3.91 12.20
C ASN A 160 -10.29 -4.04 13.51
N ILE A 161 -8.98 -3.69 13.51
CA ILE A 161 -8.19 -3.65 14.75
C ILE A 161 -8.76 -2.62 15.73
N GLY A 162 -9.21 -1.46 15.25
CA GLY A 162 -9.84 -0.43 16.06
C GLY A 162 -11.14 -0.91 16.71
N GLU A 163 -12.01 -1.56 15.93
CA GLU A 163 -13.26 -2.14 16.43
C GLU A 163 -13.02 -3.22 17.48
N ILE A 164 -12.12 -4.17 17.18
CA ILE A 164 -11.76 -5.24 18.13
C ILE A 164 -11.16 -4.64 19.40
N ALA A 165 -10.27 -3.68 19.29
CA ALA A 165 -9.68 -3.00 20.44
C ALA A 165 -10.73 -2.30 21.31
N THR A 166 -11.71 -1.62 20.69
CA THR A 166 -12.83 -0.97 21.39
C THR A 166 -13.59 -1.97 22.28
N ILE A 167 -14.04 -3.07 21.69
CA ILE A 167 -14.82 -4.10 22.41
C ILE A 167 -13.95 -4.81 23.45
N PHE A 168 -12.73 -5.18 23.07
CA PHE A 168 -11.81 -5.90 23.96
C PHE A 168 -11.50 -5.09 25.21
N PHE A 169 -11.12 -3.81 25.07
CA PHE A 169 -10.80 -2.97 26.22
C PHE A 169 -12.03 -2.59 27.04
N ALA A 170 -13.17 -2.35 26.40
CA ALA A 170 -14.42 -2.12 27.13
C ALA A 170 -14.75 -3.34 28.04
N THR A 171 -14.67 -4.53 27.50
CA THR A 171 -14.95 -5.78 28.23
C THR A 171 -13.89 -6.04 29.31
N LEU A 172 -12.61 -5.88 28.97
CA LEU A 172 -11.50 -6.09 29.92
C LEU A 172 -11.57 -5.14 31.13
N LEU A 173 -11.97 -3.91 30.91
CA LEU A 173 -12.12 -2.91 31.96
C LEU A 173 -13.47 -2.96 32.68
N GLY A 174 -14.40 -3.81 32.23
CA GLY A 174 -15.74 -3.92 32.79
C GLY A 174 -16.61 -2.69 32.53
N LEU A 175 -16.38 -1.95 31.45
CA LEU A 175 -17.12 -0.75 31.07
C LEU A 175 -18.44 -1.11 30.36
N PRO A 176 -19.42 -0.20 30.34
CA PRO A 176 -20.63 -0.36 29.52
C PRO A 176 -20.26 -0.54 28.03
N GLU A 177 -21.05 -1.31 27.30
CA GLU A 177 -20.82 -1.59 25.87
C GLU A 177 -20.85 -0.30 25.04
N PRO A 178 -19.73 0.13 24.43
CA PRO A 178 -19.67 1.36 23.64
C PRO A 178 -20.29 1.19 22.24
N LEU A 179 -20.34 -0.03 21.73
CA LEU A 179 -20.85 -0.37 20.41
C LEU A 179 -21.70 -1.65 20.49
N THR A 180 -22.80 -1.69 19.77
CA THR A 180 -23.60 -2.91 19.60
C THR A 180 -23.10 -3.74 18.42
N PRO A 181 -23.41 -5.04 18.33
CA PRO A 181 -23.10 -5.85 17.14
C PRO A 181 -23.70 -5.29 15.85
N LEU A 182 -24.86 -4.64 15.93
CA LEU A 182 -25.47 -3.99 14.76
C LEU A 182 -24.66 -2.77 14.28
N HIS A 183 -24.07 -2.01 15.22
CA HIS A 183 -23.18 -0.91 14.88
C HIS A 183 -21.93 -1.39 14.13
N LEU A 184 -21.29 -2.48 14.59
CA LEU A 184 -20.13 -3.08 13.92
C LEU A 184 -20.47 -3.59 12.51
N LEU A 185 -21.64 -4.25 12.38
CA LEU A 185 -22.10 -4.69 11.06
C LEU A 185 -22.36 -3.51 10.13
N TRP A 186 -22.92 -2.42 10.63
CA TRP A 186 -23.13 -1.18 9.87
C TRP A 186 -21.81 -0.59 9.40
N VAL A 187 -20.84 -0.47 10.28
CA VAL A 187 -19.52 0.09 9.97
C VAL A 187 -18.83 -0.75 8.89
N ASN A 188 -18.66 -2.03 9.12
CA ASN A 188 -17.92 -2.91 8.21
C ASN A 188 -18.57 -3.04 6.82
N LEU A 189 -19.91 -3.05 6.74
CA LEU A 189 -20.62 -3.30 5.49
C LEU A 189 -20.94 -2.00 4.74
N VAL A 190 -21.36 -0.96 5.44
CA VAL A 190 -21.93 0.24 4.83
C VAL A 190 -20.93 1.39 4.81
N THR A 191 -20.17 1.60 5.90
CA THR A 191 -19.28 2.76 5.98
C THR A 191 -17.89 2.47 5.43
N ASP A 192 -17.30 1.29 5.64
CA ASP A 192 -15.95 0.95 5.18
C ASP A 192 -15.89 0.48 3.73
N GLY A 193 -16.93 -0.17 3.23
CA GLY A 193 -16.97 -0.75 1.88
C GLY A 193 -16.71 0.26 0.76
N PRO A 194 -17.49 1.36 0.67
CA PRO A 194 -17.32 2.35 -0.39
C PRO A 194 -15.94 3.03 -0.42
N PRO A 195 -15.38 3.57 0.68
CA PRO A 195 -14.04 4.16 0.63
C PRO A 195 -12.95 3.13 0.36
N ALA A 196 -13.05 1.91 0.91
CA ALA A 196 -12.13 0.83 0.62
C ALA A 196 -12.08 0.53 -0.88
N THR A 197 -13.23 0.35 -1.52
CA THR A 197 -13.32 0.13 -2.97
C THR A 197 -12.75 1.31 -3.76
N ALA A 198 -13.02 2.53 -3.31
CA ALA A 198 -12.55 3.75 -3.97
C ALA A 198 -11.02 3.92 -3.92
N LEU A 199 -10.35 3.37 -2.90
CA LEU A 199 -8.87 3.34 -2.83
C LEU A 199 -8.25 2.51 -3.97
N GLY A 200 -8.98 1.54 -4.53
CA GLY A 200 -8.54 0.79 -5.72
C GLY A 200 -8.40 1.65 -6.98
N PHE A 201 -8.98 2.83 -7.00
CA PHE A 201 -8.93 3.77 -8.15
C PHE A 201 -7.96 4.95 -7.91
N ASN A 202 -7.04 4.84 -6.96
CA ASN A 202 -6.03 5.88 -6.79
C ASN A 202 -5.12 5.96 -8.02
N PRO A 203 -4.81 7.18 -8.49
CA PRO A 203 -3.82 7.35 -9.54
C PRO A 203 -2.42 6.96 -9.03
N PRO A 204 -1.48 6.63 -9.94
CA PRO A 204 -0.10 6.32 -9.57
C PRO A 204 0.53 7.36 -8.66
N ASP A 205 1.29 6.91 -7.66
CA ASP A 205 2.10 7.81 -6.83
C ASP A 205 3.16 8.50 -7.69
N PRO A 206 3.48 9.78 -7.44
CA PRO A 206 4.46 10.53 -8.22
C PRO A 206 5.87 9.91 -8.22
N ASP A 207 6.18 9.11 -7.22
CA ASP A 207 7.45 8.42 -7.03
C ASP A 207 7.41 6.93 -7.38
N ALA A 208 6.32 6.45 -8.00
CA ALA A 208 6.15 5.04 -8.34
C ALA A 208 7.28 4.50 -9.23
N MET A 209 7.75 5.31 -10.19
CA MET A 209 8.82 4.94 -11.13
C MET A 209 10.23 5.30 -10.65
N SER A 210 10.38 5.92 -9.48
CA SER A 210 11.70 6.18 -8.86
C SER A 210 12.08 5.16 -7.79
N LYS A 211 11.18 4.24 -7.45
CA LYS A 211 11.43 3.16 -6.50
C LYS A 211 12.02 1.92 -7.22
N PRO A 212 12.93 1.17 -6.58
CA PRO A 212 13.45 -0.08 -7.15
C PRO A 212 12.35 -1.13 -7.29
N PRO A 213 12.55 -2.14 -8.15
CA PRO A 213 11.67 -3.29 -8.24
C PRO A 213 11.54 -3.99 -6.88
N ARG A 214 10.34 -4.44 -6.58
CA ARG A 214 10.05 -5.18 -5.35
C ARG A 214 10.61 -6.61 -5.44
N PRO A 215 11.26 -7.13 -4.37
CA PRO A 215 11.63 -8.53 -4.30
C PRO A 215 10.41 -9.46 -4.44
N LYS A 216 10.58 -10.60 -5.13
CA LYS A 216 9.50 -11.56 -5.38
C LYS A 216 8.84 -12.07 -4.10
N ASP A 217 9.64 -12.28 -3.05
CA ASP A 217 9.20 -12.86 -1.77
C ASP A 217 8.83 -11.79 -0.72
N GLU A 218 8.75 -10.51 -1.12
CA GLU A 218 8.35 -9.45 -0.20
C GLU A 218 6.87 -9.59 0.17
N PRO A 219 6.54 -9.72 1.47
CA PRO A 219 5.14 -9.82 1.91
C PRO A 219 4.40 -8.51 1.62
N ILE A 220 3.10 -8.61 1.33
CA ILE A 220 2.23 -7.44 1.13
C ILE A 220 2.24 -6.53 2.35
N MET A 221 2.31 -7.12 3.55
CA MET A 221 2.45 -6.39 4.81
C MET A 221 3.86 -6.54 5.37
N SER A 222 4.64 -5.46 5.35
CA SER A 222 5.91 -5.39 6.09
C SER A 222 5.66 -5.37 7.60
N LYS A 223 6.67 -5.75 8.40
CA LYS A 223 6.58 -5.68 9.86
C LYS A 223 6.31 -4.26 10.35
N TRP A 224 6.88 -3.27 9.68
CA TRP A 224 6.64 -1.86 9.97
C TRP A 224 5.17 -1.47 9.70
N LEU A 225 4.66 -1.87 8.56
CA LEU A 225 3.29 -1.60 8.16
C LEU A 225 2.29 -2.22 9.15
N LEU A 226 2.53 -3.47 9.58
CA LEU A 226 1.73 -4.12 10.61
C LEU A 226 1.78 -3.34 11.95
N THR A 227 2.98 -2.91 12.38
CA THR A 227 3.12 -2.12 13.62
C THR A 227 2.36 -0.80 13.52
N ARG A 228 2.44 -0.12 12.37
CA ARG A 228 1.69 1.12 12.11
C ARG A 228 0.19 0.90 12.25
N TYR A 229 -0.36 -0.17 11.68
CA TYR A 229 -1.80 -0.44 11.78
C TYR A 229 -2.24 -0.83 13.18
N LEU A 230 -1.42 -1.56 13.90
CA LEU A 230 -1.68 -1.83 15.32
C LEU A 230 -1.76 -0.54 16.13
N LEU A 231 -0.80 0.37 15.95
CA LEU A 231 -0.79 1.66 16.65
C LEU A 231 -1.99 2.53 16.28
N THR A 232 -2.29 2.63 14.99
CA THR A 232 -3.45 3.39 14.51
C THR A 232 -4.76 2.77 14.97
N GLY A 233 -4.91 1.44 14.88
CA GLY A 233 -6.10 0.73 15.34
C GLY A 233 -6.29 0.85 16.85
N LEU A 234 -5.22 0.76 17.65
CA LEU A 234 -5.30 1.00 19.09
C LEU A 234 -5.75 2.42 19.40
N TYR A 235 -5.23 3.43 18.68
CA TYR A 235 -5.70 4.81 18.85
C TYR A 235 -7.21 4.91 18.57
N VAL A 236 -7.68 4.32 17.46
CA VAL A 236 -9.12 4.29 17.11
C VAL A 236 -9.93 3.64 18.23
N GLY A 237 -9.49 2.50 18.73
CA GLY A 237 -10.16 1.79 19.84
C GLY A 237 -10.25 2.62 21.11
N PHE A 238 -9.14 3.23 21.53
CA PHE A 238 -9.12 4.06 22.73
C PHE A 238 -9.90 5.37 22.57
N ALA A 239 -9.89 5.99 21.42
CA ALA A 239 -10.66 7.21 21.14
C ALA A 239 -12.17 6.93 21.15
N THR A 240 -12.59 5.83 20.50
CA THR A 240 -13.99 5.38 20.49
C THR A 240 -14.51 5.03 21.87
N LEU A 241 -13.71 4.34 22.68
CA LEU A 241 -14.05 4.04 24.06
C LEU A 241 -14.00 5.30 24.92
N GLY A 242 -12.99 6.15 24.70
CA GLY A 242 -12.74 7.35 25.46
C GLY A 242 -13.87 8.39 25.39
N VAL A 243 -14.49 8.55 24.21
CA VAL A 243 -15.61 9.49 24.06
C VAL A 243 -16.84 9.05 24.86
N SER A 244 -17.12 7.74 24.87
CA SER A 244 -18.23 7.17 25.67
C SER A 244 -17.97 7.31 27.16
N VAL A 245 -16.77 6.99 27.62
CA VAL A 245 -16.36 7.18 29.02
C VAL A 245 -16.44 8.66 29.43
N HIS A 246 -15.95 9.56 28.57
CA HIS A 246 -16.02 11.00 28.81
C HIS A 246 -17.44 11.47 29.00
N TRP A 247 -18.38 11.01 28.15
CA TRP A 247 -19.80 11.37 28.26
C TRP A 247 -20.38 10.98 29.64
N TYR A 248 -20.10 9.77 30.13
CA TYR A 248 -20.57 9.34 31.46
C TYR A 248 -19.98 10.20 32.58
N LEU A 249 -18.68 10.50 32.51
CA LEU A 249 -17.99 11.33 33.53
C LEU A 249 -18.52 12.77 33.55
N ASP A 250 -18.80 13.35 32.37
CA ASP A 250 -19.34 14.71 32.21
C ASP A 250 -20.78 14.80 32.77
N HIS A 251 -21.54 13.70 32.72
CA HIS A 251 -22.89 13.61 33.30
C HIS A 251 -22.89 13.19 34.78
N GLY A 252 -21.74 13.30 35.47
CA GLY A 252 -21.65 13.12 36.93
C GLY A 252 -21.49 11.66 37.38
N VAL A 253 -21.34 10.71 36.47
CA VAL A 253 -21.01 9.32 36.83
C VAL A 253 -19.56 9.26 37.29
N THR A 254 -19.30 8.75 38.48
CA THR A 254 -17.92 8.57 38.98
C THR A 254 -17.29 7.32 38.34
N TRP A 255 -15.96 7.28 38.30
CA TRP A 255 -15.21 6.12 37.75
C TRP A 255 -15.59 4.81 38.46
N SER A 256 -15.79 4.84 39.78
CA SER A 256 -16.22 3.66 40.54
C SER A 256 -17.62 3.16 40.13
N GLN A 257 -18.55 4.08 39.89
CA GLN A 257 -19.91 3.74 39.47
C GLN A 257 -19.89 3.19 38.03
N LEU A 258 -19.05 3.75 37.15
CA LEU A 258 -18.88 3.30 35.80
C LEU A 258 -18.36 1.85 35.73
N LEU A 259 -17.39 1.48 36.57
CA LEU A 259 -16.87 0.11 36.67
C LEU A 259 -17.88 -0.89 37.25
N ASN A 260 -18.83 -0.43 38.07
CA ASN A 260 -19.87 -1.24 38.69
C ASN A 260 -21.25 -1.02 38.04
N TRP A 261 -21.30 -0.59 36.82
CA TRP A 261 -22.55 -0.22 36.13
C TRP A 261 -23.61 -1.32 36.11
N SER A 262 -23.20 -2.60 36.02
CA SER A 262 -24.09 -3.76 35.97
C SER A 262 -24.83 -4.04 37.29
N THR A 263 -24.27 -3.58 38.41
CA THR A 263 -24.81 -3.72 39.76
C THR A 263 -25.35 -2.40 40.32
N CYS A 264 -25.65 -1.45 39.44
CA CYS A 264 -26.15 -0.13 39.85
C CYS A 264 -27.39 -0.26 40.74
N MET A 265 -27.32 0.22 41.96
CA MET A 265 -28.45 0.29 42.92
C MET A 265 -29.01 1.71 43.09
N GLY A 266 -28.42 2.71 42.43
CA GLY A 266 -28.82 4.12 42.51
C GLY A 266 -28.44 4.84 43.84
N GLU A 267 -27.92 4.12 44.81
CA GLU A 267 -27.52 4.70 46.10
C GLU A 267 -26.26 5.59 45.94
N GLY A 268 -26.40 6.85 46.34
CA GLY A 268 -25.28 7.84 46.29
C GLY A 268 -24.96 8.34 44.89
N MET A 269 -25.82 8.15 43.91
CA MET A 269 -25.69 8.65 42.54
C MET A 269 -26.57 9.90 42.39
N GLU A 270 -25.97 11.08 42.49
CA GLU A 270 -26.62 12.35 42.19
C GLU A 270 -26.20 12.79 40.81
N LEU A 271 -27.12 12.69 39.83
CA LEU A 271 -26.88 13.13 38.48
C LEU A 271 -27.37 14.57 38.31
N PRO A 272 -26.59 15.44 37.66
CA PRO A 272 -27.02 16.79 37.37
C PRO A 272 -28.25 16.78 36.45
N ALA A 273 -29.18 17.70 36.67
CA ALA A 273 -30.36 17.90 35.81
C ALA A 273 -29.87 18.42 34.46
N THR A 274 -29.74 17.53 33.49
CA THR A 274 -29.40 17.90 32.11
C THR A 274 -30.66 17.96 31.26
N ALA A 275 -30.74 18.93 30.37
CA ALA A 275 -31.88 19.11 29.48
C ALA A 275 -32.14 17.84 28.65
N GLY A 276 -33.40 17.33 28.70
CA GLY A 276 -33.79 16.07 28.05
C GLY A 276 -33.50 14.80 28.83
N LEU A 277 -32.77 14.86 29.98
CA LEU A 277 -32.42 13.75 30.84
C LEU A 277 -32.90 13.98 32.30
N GLU A 278 -33.89 14.86 32.51
CA GLU A 278 -34.37 15.20 33.86
C GLU A 278 -34.90 13.98 34.65
N TYR A 279 -35.37 12.95 33.96
CA TYR A 279 -35.84 11.69 34.58
C TYR A 279 -34.73 10.92 35.32
N LEU A 280 -33.46 11.14 34.94
CA LEU A 280 -32.34 10.51 35.59
C LEU A 280 -32.17 10.94 37.04
N ALA A 281 -32.63 12.13 37.43
CA ALA A 281 -32.60 12.58 38.81
C ALA A 281 -33.45 11.66 39.71
N SER A 282 -34.53 11.06 39.20
CA SER A 282 -35.39 10.13 39.94
C SER A 282 -34.96 8.65 39.78
N LYS A 283 -34.27 8.34 38.67
CA LYS A 283 -33.85 6.97 38.35
C LYS A 283 -32.45 6.95 37.76
N PRO A 284 -31.42 7.21 38.58
CA PRO A 284 -30.05 7.40 38.08
C PRO A 284 -29.47 6.19 37.34
N CYS A 285 -29.86 4.96 37.66
CA CYS A 285 -29.39 3.77 36.97
C CYS A 285 -29.88 3.65 35.51
N GLU A 286 -30.94 4.39 35.12
CA GLU A 286 -31.40 4.42 33.73
C GLU A 286 -30.37 5.08 32.77
N ILE A 287 -29.35 5.75 33.29
CA ILE A 287 -28.21 6.26 32.50
C ILE A 287 -27.47 5.13 31.76
N PHE A 288 -27.43 3.92 32.35
CA PHE A 288 -26.76 2.74 31.75
C PHE A 288 -27.68 1.87 30.90
N THR A 289 -28.99 2.14 30.91
CA THR A 289 -29.96 1.30 30.19
C THR A 289 -30.74 2.10 29.15
N VAL A 290 -31.43 3.14 29.54
CA VAL A 290 -32.26 3.96 28.66
C VAL A 290 -31.40 5.00 27.93
N ALA A 291 -30.59 5.75 28.68
CA ALA A 291 -29.76 6.82 28.10
C ALA A 291 -28.51 6.30 27.39
N LYS A 292 -28.18 5.00 27.49
CA LYS A 292 -26.98 4.41 26.85
C LYS A 292 -26.89 4.61 25.34
N ALA A 293 -28.03 4.85 24.68
CA ALA A 293 -28.05 5.12 23.24
C ALA A 293 -27.21 6.35 22.85
N ILE A 294 -27.10 7.38 23.75
CA ILE A 294 -26.32 8.59 23.46
C ILE A 294 -24.81 8.30 23.43
N PRO A 295 -24.17 7.74 24.49
CA PRO A 295 -22.74 7.41 24.44
C PRO A 295 -22.40 6.33 23.40
N GLN A 296 -23.34 5.42 23.07
CA GLN A 296 -23.17 4.49 21.97
C GLN A 296 -23.18 5.21 20.61
N SER A 297 -24.04 6.20 20.41
CA SER A 297 -24.07 7.03 19.20
C SER A 297 -22.80 7.88 19.07
N LEU A 298 -22.29 8.40 20.19
CA LEU A 298 -21.00 9.11 20.23
C LEU A 298 -19.85 8.21 19.81
N SER A 299 -19.80 7.00 20.36
CA SER A 299 -18.78 6.00 19.98
C SER A 299 -18.86 5.64 18.51
N LEU A 300 -20.05 5.33 18.01
CA LEU A 300 -20.27 4.99 16.60
C LEU A 300 -19.87 6.17 15.69
N SER A 301 -20.30 7.40 16.01
CA SER A 301 -19.98 8.58 15.20
C SER A 301 -18.48 8.92 15.23
N THR A 302 -17.81 8.71 16.37
CA THR A 302 -16.36 8.88 16.50
C THR A 302 -15.62 7.84 15.66
N LEU A 303 -16.04 6.58 15.72
CA LEU A 303 -15.47 5.49 14.90
C LEU A 303 -15.62 5.81 13.41
N VAL A 304 -16.85 6.05 12.93
CA VAL A 304 -17.12 6.36 11.51
C VAL A 304 -16.33 7.59 11.05
N THR A 305 -16.29 8.65 11.86
CA THR A 305 -15.54 9.87 11.49
C THR A 305 -14.03 9.58 11.37
N MET A 306 -13.44 8.81 12.29
CA MET A 306 -12.03 8.43 12.21
C MET A 306 -11.73 7.57 10.98
N GLU A 307 -12.60 6.62 10.64
CA GLU A 307 -12.45 5.78 9.45
C GLU A 307 -12.52 6.59 8.17
N MET A 308 -13.44 7.54 8.07
CA MET A 308 -13.49 8.46 6.93
C MET A 308 -12.24 9.34 6.82
N LEU A 309 -11.72 9.86 7.94
CA LEU A 309 -10.47 10.62 7.95
C LEU A 309 -9.26 9.76 7.58
N LYS A 310 -9.21 8.51 8.05
CA LYS A 310 -8.19 7.53 7.66
C LYS A 310 -8.26 7.18 6.18
N ALA A 311 -9.45 6.99 5.63
CA ALA A 311 -9.63 6.73 4.20
C ALA A 311 -9.04 7.87 3.35
N LEU A 312 -9.30 9.13 3.75
CA LEU A 312 -8.70 10.30 3.09
C LEU A 312 -7.17 10.33 3.20
N SER A 313 -6.60 9.88 4.30
CA SER A 313 -5.14 9.75 4.46
C SER A 313 -4.55 8.57 3.70
N ALA A 314 -5.33 7.50 3.43
CA ALA A 314 -4.88 6.27 2.80
C ALA A 314 -4.66 6.36 1.27
N VAL A 315 -4.85 7.53 0.65
CA VAL A 315 -4.58 7.75 -0.80
C VAL A 315 -3.18 7.33 -1.20
N SER A 316 -2.20 7.54 -0.34
CA SER A 316 -0.85 6.99 -0.47
C SER A 316 -0.42 6.36 0.85
N VAL A 317 0.20 5.17 0.76
CA VAL A 317 0.71 4.45 1.93
C VAL A 317 1.92 5.16 2.54
N ASP A 318 2.81 5.68 1.69
CA ASP A 318 4.10 6.22 2.09
C ASP A 318 4.14 7.76 2.13
N ASN A 319 3.38 8.41 1.24
CA ASN A 319 3.42 9.85 1.10
C ASN A 319 2.44 10.57 2.02
N SER A 320 2.85 11.72 2.54
CA SER A 320 1.98 12.62 3.30
C SER A 320 0.75 13.04 2.49
N MET A 321 -0.39 13.19 3.17
CA MET A 321 -1.63 13.72 2.60
C MET A 321 -1.45 15.14 2.02
N LEU A 322 -0.46 15.91 2.49
CA LEU A 322 -0.13 17.24 1.95
C LEU A 322 0.56 17.13 0.58
N ARG A 323 1.32 16.05 0.33
CA ARG A 323 2.00 15.81 -0.96
C ARG A 323 1.10 15.12 -1.97
N VAL A 324 0.29 14.17 -1.50
CA VAL A 324 -0.69 13.43 -2.31
C VAL A 324 -2.08 13.67 -1.71
N PRO A 325 -2.74 14.78 -2.12
CA PRO A 325 -3.98 15.19 -1.51
C PRO A 325 -5.17 14.31 -1.96
N PRO A 326 -6.18 14.10 -1.10
CA PRO A 326 -7.30 13.18 -1.35
C PRO A 326 -8.18 13.58 -2.55
N TRP A 327 -8.19 14.84 -2.95
CA TRP A 327 -8.97 15.28 -4.13
C TRP A 327 -8.40 14.80 -5.48
N ARG A 328 -7.24 14.16 -5.50
CA ARG A 328 -6.74 13.46 -6.69
C ARG A 328 -7.62 12.27 -7.06
N ASN A 329 -8.20 11.59 -6.07
CA ASN A 329 -9.15 10.51 -6.26
C ASN A 329 -10.59 10.98 -6.00
N LYS A 330 -11.30 11.31 -7.08
CA LYS A 330 -12.71 11.75 -6.98
C LYS A 330 -13.64 10.64 -6.48
N TRP A 331 -13.33 9.38 -6.78
CA TRP A 331 -14.11 8.24 -6.30
C TRP A 331 -13.98 8.08 -4.78
N LEU A 332 -12.80 8.38 -4.23
CA LEU A 332 -12.61 8.36 -2.78
C LEU A 332 -13.44 9.45 -2.10
N LEU A 333 -13.49 10.66 -2.66
CA LEU A 333 -14.34 11.71 -2.10
C LEU A 333 -15.83 11.31 -2.09
N ALA A 334 -16.31 10.68 -3.17
CA ALA A 334 -17.66 10.13 -3.23
C ALA A 334 -17.83 8.96 -2.24
N GLY A 335 -16.83 8.06 -2.16
CA GLY A 335 -16.80 6.91 -1.26
C GLY A 335 -16.80 7.29 0.22
N VAL A 336 -16.26 8.45 0.59
CA VAL A 336 -16.29 9.01 1.95
C VAL A 336 -17.59 9.80 2.20
N ALA A 337 -18.04 10.60 1.24
CA ALA A 337 -19.23 11.43 1.40
C ALA A 337 -20.50 10.58 1.52
N PHE A 338 -20.64 9.52 0.73
CA PHE A 338 -21.84 8.68 0.71
C PHE A 338 -22.11 8.01 2.07
N PRO A 339 -21.18 7.25 2.70
CA PRO A 339 -21.41 6.66 4.01
C PRO A 339 -21.56 7.71 5.11
N SER A 340 -20.87 8.85 5.02
CA SER A 340 -21.04 9.94 5.98
C SER A 340 -22.46 10.49 5.96
N LEU A 341 -23.03 10.69 4.77
CA LEU A 341 -24.43 11.13 4.63
C LEU A 341 -25.42 10.08 5.11
N LEU A 342 -25.15 8.79 4.83
CA LEU A 342 -25.97 7.70 5.35
C LEU A 342 -25.91 7.62 6.87
N HIS A 343 -24.73 7.80 7.47
CA HIS A 343 -24.59 7.83 8.92
C HIS A 343 -25.40 8.97 9.56
N LEU A 344 -25.33 10.18 8.99
CA LEU A 344 -26.16 11.29 9.42
C LEU A 344 -27.67 11.00 9.26
N ALA A 345 -28.04 10.32 8.17
CA ALA A 345 -29.42 9.90 7.97
C ALA A 345 -29.89 8.92 9.06
N VAL A 346 -29.06 7.95 9.45
CA VAL A 346 -29.36 7.00 10.54
C VAL A 346 -29.53 7.72 11.87
N LEU A 347 -28.72 8.73 12.16
CA LEU A 347 -28.80 9.49 13.42
C LEU A 347 -30.04 10.41 13.50
N TYR A 348 -30.43 11.01 12.38
CA TYR A 348 -31.43 12.12 12.42
C TYR A 348 -32.74 11.82 11.75
N LEU A 349 -32.90 10.75 10.93
CA LEU A 349 -34.20 10.41 10.34
C LEU A 349 -35.08 9.71 11.36
N PRO A 350 -36.31 10.22 11.58
CA PRO A 350 -37.25 9.62 12.54
C PRO A 350 -37.53 8.14 12.23
N GLY A 351 -37.49 7.28 13.25
CA GLY A 351 -37.77 5.85 13.16
C GLY A 351 -36.60 5.00 12.64
N VAL A 352 -35.59 5.56 12.03
CA VAL A 352 -34.39 4.81 11.60
C VAL A 352 -33.46 4.61 12.80
N GLY A 353 -33.24 5.69 13.58
CA GLY A 353 -32.38 5.63 14.77
C GLY A 353 -32.82 4.57 15.79
N ASP A 354 -34.12 4.42 16.00
CA ASP A 354 -34.69 3.41 16.92
C ASP A 354 -34.31 1.97 16.51
N THR A 355 -34.28 1.71 15.19
CA THR A 355 -33.89 0.39 14.65
C THR A 355 -32.44 0.07 14.91
N PHE A 356 -31.56 1.08 14.85
CA PHE A 356 -30.13 0.95 15.08
C PHE A 356 -29.75 1.14 16.56
N GLY A 357 -30.68 1.54 17.43
CA GLY A 357 -30.42 1.85 18.83
C GLY A 357 -29.52 3.08 19.02
N VAL A 358 -29.64 4.06 18.11
CA VAL A 358 -28.89 5.31 18.16
C VAL A 358 -29.80 6.51 18.48
N ALA A 359 -29.21 7.51 19.10
CA ALA A 359 -29.87 8.77 19.44
C ALA A 359 -29.25 9.92 18.63
N PRO A 360 -30.03 10.95 18.28
CA PRO A 360 -29.49 12.13 17.62
C PRO A 360 -28.52 12.87 18.55
N LEU A 361 -27.38 13.29 17.98
CA LEU A 361 -26.31 14.00 18.69
C LEU A 361 -26.53 15.51 18.62
N SER A 362 -26.24 16.20 19.74
CA SER A 362 -26.22 17.66 19.81
C SER A 362 -24.97 18.26 19.16
N TRP A 363 -24.92 19.58 18.99
CA TRP A 363 -23.71 20.25 18.50
C TRP A 363 -22.53 20.11 19.47
N ASP A 364 -22.77 20.07 20.77
CA ASP A 364 -21.74 19.85 21.77
C ASP A 364 -21.17 18.43 21.67
N ASP A 365 -22.03 17.44 21.45
CA ASP A 365 -21.61 16.05 21.20
C ASP A 365 -20.72 15.94 19.96
N TRP A 366 -21.07 16.62 18.86
CA TRP A 366 -20.21 16.64 17.66
C TRP A 366 -18.86 17.30 17.89
N THR A 367 -18.77 18.29 18.79
CA THR A 367 -17.44 18.85 19.14
C THR A 367 -16.55 17.81 19.81
N TRP A 368 -17.12 16.93 20.62
CA TRP A 368 -16.39 15.83 21.24
C TRP A 368 -16.02 14.76 20.22
N VAL A 369 -16.94 14.37 19.34
CA VAL A 369 -16.63 13.48 18.21
C VAL A 369 -15.41 13.99 17.44
N LEU A 370 -15.39 15.26 17.06
CA LEU A 370 -14.27 15.85 16.31
C LEU A 370 -12.98 15.93 17.12
N ARG A 371 -13.06 16.26 18.41
CA ARG A 371 -11.86 16.30 19.30
C ARG A 371 -11.16 14.96 19.41
N PHE A 372 -11.92 13.87 19.48
CA PHE A 372 -11.36 12.52 19.53
C PHE A 372 -10.95 11.99 18.16
N SER A 373 -11.63 12.40 17.07
CA SER A 373 -11.40 11.86 15.72
C SER A 373 -10.28 12.57 14.95
N VAL A 374 -10.22 13.91 14.99
CA VAL A 374 -9.29 14.69 14.15
C VAL A 374 -7.81 14.36 14.43
N PRO A 375 -7.38 14.09 15.68
CA PRO A 375 -5.97 13.78 15.96
C PRO A 375 -5.45 12.52 15.23
N ILE A 376 -6.32 11.64 14.70
CA ILE A 376 -5.92 10.48 13.91
C ILE A 376 -5.08 10.89 12.69
N LEU A 377 -5.38 12.05 12.09
CA LEU A 377 -4.61 12.57 10.96
C LEU A 377 -3.16 12.88 11.35
N LEU A 378 -2.95 13.43 12.55
CA LEU A 378 -1.60 13.67 13.06
C LEU A 378 -0.87 12.36 13.34
N VAL A 379 -1.55 11.38 13.92
CA VAL A 379 -0.99 10.04 14.17
C VAL A 379 -0.55 9.41 12.86
N GLU A 380 -1.41 9.42 11.84
CA GLU A 380 -1.10 8.88 10.51
C GLU A 380 0.09 9.61 9.85
N GLU A 381 0.13 10.94 9.90
CA GLU A 381 1.23 11.72 9.31
C GLU A 381 2.56 11.49 10.03
N ILE A 382 2.55 11.38 11.37
CA ILE A 382 3.77 11.05 12.14
C ILE A 382 4.26 9.64 11.78
N LEU A 383 3.35 8.68 11.68
CA LEU A 383 3.70 7.31 11.32
C LEU A 383 4.21 7.20 9.87
N LYS A 384 3.64 7.95 8.93
CA LYS A 384 4.16 8.05 7.55
C LYS A 384 5.56 8.68 7.54
N ALA A 385 5.77 9.78 8.28
CA ALA A 385 7.07 10.45 8.35
C ALA A 385 8.16 9.58 9.00
N SER A 386 7.79 8.65 9.87
CA SER A 386 8.69 7.71 10.53
C SER A 386 8.90 6.40 9.75
N ASN A 387 8.66 6.38 8.44
CA ASN A 387 8.83 5.19 7.59
C ASN A 387 10.27 4.67 7.61
N ILE A 388 10.55 3.84 8.61
CA ILE A 388 11.87 3.27 8.86
C ILE A 388 12.25 2.27 7.76
N ASP A 389 11.30 1.52 7.23
CA ASP A 389 11.54 0.54 6.15
C ASP A 389 11.98 1.24 4.86
N GLY A 390 11.37 2.36 4.49
CA GLY A 390 11.79 3.16 3.34
C GLY A 390 13.19 3.72 3.50
N LEU A 391 13.49 4.27 4.68
CA LEU A 391 14.84 4.78 5.01
C LEU A 391 15.88 3.67 5.05
N LEU A 392 15.57 2.48 5.58
CA LEU A 392 16.47 1.34 5.60
C LEU A 392 16.74 0.79 4.19
N LYS A 393 15.73 0.71 3.32
CA LYS A 393 15.91 0.29 1.92
C LYS A 393 16.79 1.26 1.14
N VAL A 394 16.57 2.57 1.27
CA VAL A 394 17.41 3.60 0.64
C VAL A 394 18.85 3.55 1.16
N ASN A 395 19.05 3.36 2.46
CA ASN A 395 20.38 3.25 3.05
C ASN A 395 21.09 1.96 2.65
N ALA A 396 20.36 0.84 2.54
CA ALA A 396 20.92 -0.43 2.06
C ALA A 396 21.35 -0.33 0.58
N GLN A 397 20.56 0.33 -0.27
CA GLN A 397 20.93 0.58 -1.66
C GLN A 397 22.17 1.46 -1.78
N LYS A 398 22.24 2.57 -1.06
CA LYS A 398 23.43 3.43 -1.02
C LYS A 398 24.66 2.69 -0.53
N ALA A 399 24.51 1.81 0.48
CA ALA A 399 25.60 0.99 0.98
C ALA A 399 26.07 -0.05 -0.04
N THR A 400 25.16 -0.61 -0.86
CA THR A 400 25.50 -1.55 -1.94
C THR A 400 26.22 -0.81 -3.06
N GLU A 401 25.73 0.32 -3.48
CA GLU A 401 26.37 1.18 -4.49
C GLU A 401 27.76 1.65 -4.06
N GLN A 402 27.92 2.05 -2.80
CA GLN A 402 29.24 2.39 -2.25
C GLN A 402 30.21 1.21 -2.21
N ARG A 403 29.71 -0.01 -1.92
CA ARG A 403 30.53 -1.23 -1.98
C ARG A 403 30.95 -1.57 -3.40
N GLU A 404 30.07 -1.42 -4.38
CA GLU A 404 30.40 -1.63 -5.80
C GLU A 404 31.47 -0.62 -6.29
N ILE A 405 31.30 0.65 -5.94
CA ILE A 405 32.30 1.70 -6.24
C ILE A 405 33.65 1.38 -5.58
N ALA A 406 33.64 0.96 -4.33
CA ALA A 406 34.87 0.59 -3.61
C ALA A 406 35.53 -0.68 -4.19
N GLN A 407 34.73 -1.68 -4.59
CA GLN A 407 35.25 -2.88 -5.26
C GLN A 407 35.83 -2.57 -6.65
N LYS A 408 35.22 -1.64 -7.39
CA LYS A 408 35.73 -1.18 -8.67
C LYS A 408 37.06 -0.45 -8.49
N ALA A 409 37.14 0.46 -7.52
CA ALA A 409 38.38 1.17 -7.20
C ALA A 409 39.51 0.25 -6.75
N LEU A 410 39.20 -0.82 -6.01
CA LEU A 410 40.18 -1.84 -5.64
C LEU A 410 40.70 -2.65 -6.84
N LYS A 411 39.78 -3.04 -7.76
CA LYS A 411 40.16 -3.73 -9.02
C LYS A 411 41.02 -2.85 -9.93
N ASP A 412 40.64 -1.58 -10.07
CA ASP A 412 41.37 -0.60 -10.87
C ASP A 412 42.79 -0.35 -10.26
N GLY A 413 42.87 -0.28 -8.93
CA GLY A 413 44.16 -0.21 -8.19
C GLY A 413 45.04 -1.42 -8.35
N GLU A 414 44.49 -2.64 -8.33
CA GLU A 414 45.24 -3.89 -8.57
C GLU A 414 45.72 -4.01 -10.02
N GLN A 415 44.95 -3.52 -11.02
CA GLN A 415 45.40 -3.48 -12.41
C GLN A 415 46.51 -2.47 -12.63
N ALA A 416 46.45 -1.31 -12.00
CA ALA A 416 47.53 -0.31 -12.07
C ALA A 416 48.84 -0.82 -11.47
N TRP A 417 48.79 -1.70 -10.49
CA TRP A 417 49.99 -2.33 -9.86
C TRP A 417 50.59 -3.47 -10.69
N ARG A 418 49.81 -4.11 -11.57
CA ARG A 418 50.26 -5.21 -12.45
C ARG A 418 50.81 -4.75 -13.79
N SER A 419 50.70 -3.48 -14.12
CA SER A 419 51.28 -2.90 -15.34
C SER A 419 52.73 -2.44 -15.00
N PRO A 420 53.78 -3.11 -15.45
CA PRO A 420 55.15 -2.61 -15.24
C PRO A 420 55.31 -1.24 -15.99
N PRO A 421 56.04 -0.29 -15.42
CA PRO A 421 56.32 0.93 -16.12
C PRO A 421 57.04 0.60 -17.42
N ALA A 422 56.55 1.17 -18.54
CA ALA A 422 57.21 1.04 -19.83
C ALA A 422 58.60 1.60 -19.71
N ALA A 423 59.63 0.76 -20.00
CA ALA A 423 61.05 1.12 -20.05
C ALA A 423 61.35 1.84 -21.35
#